data_5b1c983f2ef37a40e04c170101490e89
#
_entry.id   5b1c983f2ef37a40e04c170101490e89
#
_cell.length_a   1.000
_cell.length_b   1.000
_cell.length_c   1.000
_cell.angle_alpha   90.00
_cell.angle_beta   90.00
_cell.angle_gamma   90.00
#
_symmetry.space_group_name_H-M   'P 1'
#
loop_
_entity.id
_entity.type
_entity.pdbx_description
1 polymer ?
#
loop_
_entity_poly.entity_id
_entity_poly.type
_entity_poly.pdbx_seq_one_letter_code
_entity_poly.pdbx_strand_id
1 'polypeptide(L)'
;MRDFDKRLEKAIERGQRAGNLRAEAEAQKALSERELRRRHTDYRLKLSEHIEGCLRQIPDHLPGFRFDSIVSERGWGAAASRDDVELRRGQKPVTLFSRLEMLIRPLAESYVLELSAKATVRNRERFRRTHYQRLADVDLESFTGLIDLWVLEFAELYAAKS
;
A
#
# COMPACT_ATOMS: atom_id res chain seq x y z
N MET A 1 6.25 20.73 -62.33
CA MET A 1 7.33 19.86 -61.71
C MET A 1 7.95 20.55 -60.52
N ARG A 2 8.39 21.79 -60.61
CA ARG A 2 8.97 22.51 -59.45
C ARG A 2 8.00 22.64 -58.28
N ASP A 3 6.75 22.86 -58.54
CA ASP A 3 5.74 22.99 -57.48
C ASP A 3 5.51 21.66 -56.75
N PHE A 4 5.53 20.57 -57.47
CA PHE A 4 5.37 19.24 -56.87
C PHE A 4 6.59 18.90 -55.97
N ASP A 5 7.80 19.17 -56.45
CA ASP A 5 9.04 18.92 -55.69
C ASP A 5 9.03 19.70 -54.38
N LYS A 6 8.63 20.96 -54.37
CA LYS A 6 8.50 21.78 -53.17
C LYS A 6 7.45 21.27 -52.24
N ARG A 7 6.33 20.83 -52.79
CA ARG A 7 5.23 20.25 -51.98
C ARG A 7 5.63 18.93 -51.38
N LEU A 8 6.41 18.13 -52.08
CA LEU A 8 6.95 16.88 -51.59
C LEU A 8 7.93 17.10 -50.44
N GLU A 9 8.85 18.06 -50.60
CA GLU A 9 9.80 18.42 -49.54
C GLU A 9 9.08 18.86 -48.25
N LYS A 10 8.07 19.72 -48.40
CA LYS A 10 7.25 20.20 -47.25
C LYS A 10 6.48 19.07 -46.58
N ALA A 11 5.98 18.13 -47.38
CA ALA A 11 5.28 16.96 -46.83
C ALA A 11 6.21 16.07 -46.02
N ILE A 12 7.44 15.84 -46.50
CA ILE A 12 8.46 15.08 -45.81
C ILE A 12 8.85 15.76 -44.50
N GLU A 13 9.07 17.06 -44.51
CA GLU A 13 9.37 17.84 -43.31
C GLU A 13 8.28 17.75 -42.27
N ARG A 14 7.01 17.84 -42.69
CA ARG A 14 5.86 17.70 -41.77
C ARG A 14 5.82 16.32 -41.15
N GLY A 15 6.09 15.27 -41.92
CA GLY A 15 6.14 13.90 -41.43
C GLY A 15 7.26 13.71 -40.42
N GLN A 16 8.43 14.26 -40.68
CA GLN A 16 9.57 14.18 -39.76
C GLN A 16 9.29 14.91 -38.46
N ARG A 17 8.66 16.10 -38.50
CA ARG A 17 8.27 16.83 -37.28
C ARG A 17 7.25 16.08 -36.47
N ALA A 18 6.23 15.50 -37.12
CA ALA A 18 5.21 14.71 -36.43
C ALA A 18 5.82 13.50 -35.74
N GLY A 19 6.75 12.81 -36.40
CA GLY A 19 7.45 11.67 -35.82
C GLY A 19 8.29 12.06 -34.62
N ASN A 20 9.02 13.19 -34.70
CA ASN A 20 9.85 13.69 -33.60
C ASN A 20 9.00 14.08 -32.38
N LEU A 21 7.88 14.76 -32.59
CA LEU A 21 6.96 15.14 -31.51
C LEU A 21 6.38 13.92 -30.82
N ARG A 22 6.06 12.89 -31.58
CA ARG A 22 5.53 11.63 -31.04
C ARG A 22 6.60 10.92 -30.19
N ALA A 23 7.83 10.85 -30.68
CA ALA A 23 8.94 10.26 -29.96
C ALA A 23 9.24 11.00 -28.65
N GLU A 24 9.19 12.34 -28.67
CA GLU A 24 9.36 13.15 -27.47
C GLU A 24 8.25 12.92 -26.45
N ALA A 25 7.01 12.82 -26.89
CA ALA A 25 5.86 12.56 -26.00
C ALA A 25 5.99 11.18 -25.35
N GLU A 26 6.39 10.16 -26.09
CA GLU A 26 6.62 8.82 -25.57
C GLU A 26 7.78 8.78 -24.57
N ALA A 27 8.85 9.52 -24.84
CA ALA A 27 10.00 9.61 -23.94
C ALA A 27 9.61 10.29 -22.62
N GLN A 28 8.83 11.36 -22.67
CA GLN A 28 8.33 12.05 -21.48
C GLN A 28 7.40 11.15 -20.65
N LYS A 29 6.54 10.40 -21.30
CA LYS A 29 5.64 9.46 -20.63
C LYS A 29 6.44 8.38 -19.91
N ALA A 30 7.47 7.82 -20.54
CA ALA A 30 8.34 6.81 -19.93
C ALA A 30 9.09 7.36 -18.71
N LEU A 31 9.57 8.60 -18.77
CA LEU A 31 10.22 9.27 -17.64
C LEU A 31 9.25 9.50 -16.49
N SER A 32 8.02 9.91 -16.79
CA SER A 32 6.97 10.10 -15.77
C SER A 32 6.63 8.79 -15.07
N GLU A 33 6.54 7.69 -15.81
CA GLU A 33 6.28 6.37 -15.23
C GLU A 33 7.42 5.92 -14.31
N ARG A 34 8.68 6.14 -14.70
CA ARG A 34 9.85 5.84 -13.85
C ARG A 34 9.82 6.65 -12.57
N GLU A 35 9.50 7.93 -12.66
CA GLU A 35 9.43 8.80 -11.50
C GLU A 35 8.33 8.35 -10.54
N LEU A 36 7.17 7.97 -11.05
CA LEU A 36 6.07 7.47 -10.22
C LEU A 36 6.44 6.15 -9.55
N ARG A 37 7.11 5.25 -10.24
CA ARG A 37 7.59 3.99 -9.66
C ARG A 37 8.60 4.25 -8.55
N ARG A 38 9.50 5.21 -8.75
CA ARG A 38 10.48 5.59 -7.74
C ARG A 38 9.80 6.17 -6.51
N ARG A 39 8.81 7.03 -6.69
CA ARG A 39 8.01 7.58 -5.59
C ARG A 39 7.31 6.48 -4.81
N HIS A 40 6.72 5.53 -5.50
CA HIS A 40 6.06 4.39 -4.86
C HIS A 40 7.05 3.61 -3.99
N THR A 41 8.23 3.32 -4.51
CA THR A 41 9.29 2.62 -3.75
C THR A 41 9.68 3.39 -2.50
N ASP A 42 9.91 4.70 -2.62
CA ASP A 42 10.29 5.55 -1.50
C ASP A 42 9.18 5.62 -0.43
N TYR A 43 7.94 5.83 -0.84
CA TYR A 43 6.79 5.87 0.07
C TYR A 43 6.56 4.52 0.73
N ARG A 44 6.67 3.44 -0.03
CA ARG A 44 6.52 2.09 0.50
C ARG A 44 7.54 1.82 1.61
N LEU A 45 8.80 2.17 1.38
CA LEU A 45 9.86 1.98 2.37
C LEU A 45 9.56 2.76 3.66
N LYS A 46 9.20 4.03 3.54
CA LYS A 46 8.88 4.87 4.69
C LYS A 46 7.66 4.37 5.45
N LEU A 47 6.61 4.02 4.75
CA LEU A 47 5.36 3.58 5.36
C LEU A 47 5.43 2.18 5.93
N SER A 48 6.11 1.24 5.26
CA SER A 48 6.29 -0.10 5.81
C SER A 48 7.14 -0.07 7.08
N GLU A 49 8.14 0.80 7.14
CA GLU A 49 8.93 1.02 8.35
C GLU A 49 8.06 1.58 9.48
N HIS A 50 7.21 2.54 9.18
CA HIS A 50 6.28 3.09 10.17
C HIS A 50 5.28 2.04 10.67
N ILE A 51 4.73 1.24 9.77
CA ILE A 51 3.84 0.12 10.12
C ILE A 51 4.56 -0.86 11.05
N GLU A 52 5.77 -1.27 10.70
CA GLU A 52 6.55 -2.17 11.54
C GLU A 52 6.82 -1.59 12.91
N GLY A 53 7.19 -0.32 12.98
CA GLY A 53 7.44 0.37 14.23
C GLY A 53 6.24 0.40 15.15
N CYS A 54 5.05 0.62 14.62
CA CYS A 54 3.81 0.64 15.39
C CYS A 54 3.40 -0.77 15.84
N LEU A 55 3.39 -1.73 14.92
CA LEU A 55 2.94 -3.10 15.24
C LEU A 55 3.92 -3.83 16.15
N ARG A 56 5.21 -3.51 16.07
CA ARG A 56 6.23 -4.09 16.94
C ARG A 56 6.01 -3.74 18.42
N GLN A 57 5.34 -2.64 18.69
CA GLN A 57 5.02 -2.23 20.06
C GLN A 57 3.85 -3.03 20.67
N ILE A 58 3.02 -3.66 19.85
CA ILE A 58 1.87 -4.41 20.35
C ILE A 58 2.27 -5.52 21.33
N PRO A 59 3.27 -6.39 21.04
CA PRO A 59 3.71 -7.40 22.00
C PRO A 59 4.20 -6.83 23.34
N ASP A 60 4.75 -5.61 23.33
CA ASP A 60 5.23 -4.96 24.55
C ASP A 60 4.10 -4.55 25.49
N HIS A 61 2.98 -4.13 24.94
CA HIS A 61 1.81 -3.67 25.69
C HIS A 61 0.76 -4.76 25.89
N LEU A 62 0.69 -5.72 24.99
CA LEU A 62 -0.23 -6.85 25.03
C LEU A 62 0.58 -8.15 24.93
N PRO A 63 1.10 -8.63 26.08
CA PRO A 63 1.93 -9.86 26.09
C PRO A 63 1.18 -11.05 25.50
N GLY A 64 1.91 -11.88 24.76
CA GLY A 64 1.34 -13.02 24.05
C GLY A 64 1.12 -12.77 22.56
N PHE A 65 1.11 -11.52 22.11
CA PHE A 65 1.15 -11.21 20.69
C PHE A 65 2.51 -11.49 20.10
N ARG A 66 2.52 -11.93 18.84
CA ARG A 66 3.74 -12.11 18.05
C ARG A 66 3.75 -11.06 16.95
N PHE A 67 4.93 -10.55 16.65
CA PHE A 67 5.15 -9.63 15.53
C PHE A 67 5.78 -10.39 14.36
N ASP A 68 5.27 -10.14 13.15
CA ASP A 68 5.83 -10.66 11.91
C ASP A 68 5.92 -9.55 10.88
N SER A 69 7.09 -9.39 10.25
CA SER A 69 7.21 -8.56 9.05
C SER A 69 6.59 -9.29 7.88
N ILE A 70 5.96 -8.54 6.98
CA ILE A 70 5.37 -9.10 5.77
C ILE A 70 6.05 -8.52 4.55
N VAL A 71 6.63 -9.40 3.73
CA VAL A 71 7.16 -9.10 2.41
C VAL A 71 6.63 -10.18 1.49
N SER A 72 5.62 -9.87 0.70
CA SER A 72 4.94 -10.84 -0.14
C SER A 72 4.39 -10.19 -1.40
N GLU A 73 3.80 -11.00 -2.27
CA GLU A 73 3.10 -10.51 -3.46
C GLU A 73 1.91 -9.61 -3.11
N ARG A 74 1.36 -9.76 -1.90
CA ARG A 74 0.25 -8.94 -1.41
C ARG A 74 0.68 -7.54 -0.98
N GLY A 75 1.96 -7.36 -0.67
CA GLY A 75 2.47 -6.06 -0.24
C GLY A 75 3.55 -6.16 0.82
N TRP A 76 3.85 -5.02 1.43
CA TRP A 76 4.91 -4.86 2.43
C TRP A 76 4.33 -4.20 3.67
N GLY A 77 4.59 -4.80 4.81
CA GLY A 77 4.12 -4.26 6.08
C GLY A 77 4.40 -5.24 7.22
N ALA A 78 3.41 -5.43 8.06
CA ALA A 78 3.58 -6.27 9.26
C ALA A 78 2.24 -6.78 9.77
N ALA A 79 2.33 -7.74 10.67
CA ALA A 79 1.19 -8.25 11.41
C ALA A 79 1.56 -8.49 12.86
N ALA A 80 0.60 -8.31 13.74
CA ALA A 80 0.66 -8.74 15.12
C ALA A 80 -0.49 -9.71 15.36
N SER A 81 -0.20 -10.87 15.92
CA SER A 81 -1.20 -11.92 16.09
C SER A 81 -1.04 -12.66 17.41
N ARG A 82 -2.14 -13.21 17.88
CA ARG A 82 -2.18 -14.00 19.11
C ARG A 82 -3.29 -15.03 19.04
N ASP A 83 -3.01 -16.22 19.60
CA ASP A 83 -3.99 -17.26 19.83
C ASP A 83 -4.34 -17.30 21.32
N ASP A 84 -5.62 -17.14 21.66
CA ASP A 84 -6.13 -17.34 23.00
C ASP A 84 -6.94 -18.63 23.03
N VAL A 85 -6.90 -19.31 24.14
CA VAL A 85 -7.70 -20.52 24.34
C VAL A 85 -8.81 -20.22 25.33
N GLU A 86 -10.05 -20.43 24.91
CA GLU A 86 -11.22 -20.32 25.80
C GLU A 86 -11.65 -21.69 26.23
N LEU A 87 -11.66 -21.91 27.55
CA LEU A 87 -12.12 -23.16 28.16
C LEU A 87 -13.57 -22.99 28.60
N ARG A 88 -14.45 -23.76 27.95
CA ARG A 88 -15.87 -23.78 28.29
C ARG A 88 -16.21 -25.12 28.97
N ARG A 89 -16.92 -25.06 30.09
CA ARG A 89 -17.28 -26.24 30.87
C ARG A 89 -18.12 -27.21 30.02
N GLY A 90 -17.63 -28.49 29.93
CA GLY A 90 -18.32 -29.54 29.17
C GLY A 90 -18.13 -29.46 27.66
N GLN A 91 -17.26 -28.57 27.17
CA GLN A 91 -17.00 -28.41 25.76
C GLN A 91 -15.50 -28.50 25.47
N LYS A 92 -15.18 -28.75 24.20
CA LYS A 92 -13.78 -28.72 23.75
C LYS A 92 -13.23 -27.28 23.83
N PRO A 93 -11.94 -27.11 24.15
CA PRO A 93 -11.33 -25.80 24.12
C PRO A 93 -11.47 -25.15 22.74
N VAL A 94 -11.73 -23.86 22.72
CA VAL A 94 -11.85 -23.07 21.48
C VAL A 94 -10.67 -22.14 21.37
N THR A 95 -10.02 -22.14 20.23
CA THR A 95 -8.94 -21.18 19.94
C THR A 95 -9.55 -19.90 19.41
N LEU A 96 -9.20 -18.78 20.04
CA LEU A 96 -9.63 -17.45 19.64
C LEU A 96 -8.45 -16.71 19.03
N PHE A 97 -8.53 -16.53 17.74
CA PHE A 97 -7.47 -15.91 16.96
C PHE A 97 -7.68 -14.41 16.85
N SER A 98 -6.61 -13.64 17.11
CA SER A 98 -6.61 -12.19 16.92
C SER A 98 -5.43 -11.80 16.06
N ARG A 99 -5.64 -10.87 15.13
CA ARG A 99 -4.58 -10.43 14.23
C ARG A 99 -4.89 -9.04 13.66
N LEU A 100 -3.90 -8.19 13.70
CA LEU A 100 -3.89 -6.95 12.92
C LEU A 100 -2.86 -7.09 11.83
N GLU A 101 -3.25 -6.91 10.58
CA GLU A 101 -2.37 -6.91 9.42
C GLU A 101 -2.47 -5.57 8.72
N MET A 102 -1.35 -4.96 8.41
CA MET A 102 -1.31 -3.71 7.65
C MET A 102 -0.25 -3.79 6.57
N LEU A 103 -0.62 -3.44 5.35
CA LEU A 103 0.24 -3.55 4.17
C LEU A 103 0.17 -2.31 3.30
N ILE A 104 1.31 -1.95 2.72
CA ILE A 104 1.35 -1.10 1.54
C ILE A 104 1.29 -2.04 0.34
N ARG A 105 0.28 -1.84 -0.49
CA ARG A 105 0.02 -2.71 -1.64
C ARG A 105 1.04 -2.51 -2.76
N PRO A 106 1.28 -3.53 -3.59
CA PRO A 106 2.15 -3.37 -4.76
C PRO A 106 1.61 -2.30 -5.70
N LEU A 107 2.52 -1.71 -6.47
CA LEU A 107 2.16 -0.71 -7.47
C LEU A 107 1.25 -1.32 -8.53
N ALA A 108 0.10 -0.71 -8.74
CA ALA A 108 -0.86 -1.07 -9.78
C ALA A 108 -0.75 -0.10 -10.96
N GLU A 109 -1.40 -0.45 -12.07
CA GLU A 109 -1.41 0.40 -13.27
C GLU A 109 -2.07 1.77 -13.05
N SER A 110 -2.88 1.88 -12.01
CA SER A 110 -3.55 3.13 -11.64
C SER A 110 -2.62 4.15 -10.99
N TYR A 111 -1.39 3.78 -10.68
CA TYR A 111 -0.38 4.65 -10.03
C TYR A 111 -0.91 5.31 -8.76
N VAL A 112 -1.45 4.51 -7.86
CA VAL A 112 -1.87 4.94 -6.54
C VAL A 112 -1.00 4.30 -5.46
N LEU A 113 -0.87 4.99 -4.34
CA LEU A 113 -0.30 4.44 -3.11
C LEU A 113 -1.46 3.96 -2.26
N GLU A 114 -1.49 2.67 -1.93
CA GLU A 114 -2.60 2.06 -1.22
C GLU A 114 -2.14 1.40 0.07
N LEU A 115 -2.79 1.77 1.16
CA LEU A 115 -2.64 1.15 2.47
C LEU A 115 -3.86 0.27 2.72
N SER A 116 -3.64 -0.98 3.12
CA SER A 116 -4.71 -1.87 3.52
C SER A 116 -4.51 -2.34 4.96
N ALA A 117 -5.62 -2.53 5.68
CA ALA A 117 -5.60 -3.03 7.04
C ALA A 117 -6.75 -3.99 7.25
N LYS A 118 -6.49 -5.06 8.00
CA LYS A 118 -7.48 -6.03 8.39
C LYS A 118 -7.29 -6.36 9.87
N ALA A 119 -8.34 -6.23 10.65
CA ALA A 119 -8.32 -6.50 12.09
C ALA A 119 -9.34 -7.58 12.45
N THR A 120 -8.84 -8.63 13.08
CA THR A 120 -9.65 -9.71 13.64
C THR A 120 -9.39 -9.75 15.14
N VAL A 121 -10.45 -9.80 15.94
CA VAL A 121 -10.36 -9.92 17.40
C VAL A 121 -11.20 -11.12 17.82
N ARG A 122 -10.55 -12.11 18.40
CA ARG A 122 -11.18 -13.36 18.89
C ARG A 122 -12.13 -13.95 17.85
N ASN A 123 -11.56 -14.24 16.65
CA ASN A 123 -12.20 -14.84 15.49
C ASN A 123 -13.24 -13.95 14.78
N ARG A 124 -13.42 -12.71 15.20
CA ARG A 124 -14.39 -11.79 14.58
C ARG A 124 -13.65 -10.68 13.83
N GLU A 125 -13.96 -10.51 12.55
CA GLU A 125 -13.43 -9.39 11.80
C GLU A 125 -14.06 -8.10 12.31
N ARG A 126 -13.23 -7.20 12.83
CA ARG A 126 -13.70 -5.93 13.40
C ARG A 126 -13.63 -4.80 12.38
N PHE A 127 -12.62 -4.79 11.53
CA PHE A 127 -12.59 -3.88 10.41
C PHE A 127 -11.68 -4.41 9.29
N ARG A 128 -12.00 -3.93 8.09
CA ARG A 128 -11.17 -4.10 6.89
C ARG A 128 -11.25 -2.78 6.16
N ARG A 129 -10.11 -2.11 6.00
CA ARG A 129 -10.06 -0.76 5.47
C ARG A 129 -8.95 -0.62 4.45
N THR A 130 -9.18 0.29 3.51
CA THR A 130 -8.17 0.71 2.55
C THR A 130 -8.16 2.22 2.49
N HIS A 131 -6.98 2.78 2.24
CA HIS A 131 -6.81 4.20 1.97
C HIS A 131 -5.83 4.34 0.82
N TYR A 132 -6.19 5.13 -0.17
CA TYR A 132 -5.31 5.34 -1.31
C TYR A 132 -5.25 6.80 -1.70
N GLN A 133 -4.13 7.19 -2.28
CA GLN A 133 -3.91 8.50 -2.87
C GLN A 133 -3.14 8.33 -4.16
N ARG A 134 -3.38 9.21 -5.12
CA ARG A 134 -2.61 9.22 -6.36
C ARG A 134 -1.15 9.52 -6.04
N LEU A 135 -0.22 8.79 -6.65
CA LEU A 135 1.21 8.98 -6.38
C LEU A 135 1.70 10.40 -6.63
N ALA A 136 1.07 11.11 -7.58
CA ALA A 136 1.41 12.49 -7.86
C ALA A 136 1.06 13.44 -6.71
N ASP A 137 0.10 13.08 -5.87
CA ASP A 137 -0.49 13.97 -4.85
C ASP A 137 -0.44 13.36 -3.44
N VAL A 138 0.55 12.52 -3.15
CA VAL A 138 0.63 11.82 -1.85
C VAL A 138 0.93 12.79 -0.71
N ASP A 139 0.11 12.68 0.33
CA ASP A 139 0.35 13.28 1.65
C ASP A 139 0.71 12.15 2.62
N LEU A 140 1.99 12.01 2.93
CA LEU A 140 2.47 10.95 3.83
C LEU A 140 1.89 11.06 5.24
N GLU A 141 1.66 12.26 5.72
CA GLU A 141 1.10 12.47 7.07
C GLU A 141 -0.29 11.86 7.21
N SER A 142 -1.10 11.89 6.15
CA SER A 142 -2.40 11.22 6.13
C SER A 142 -2.25 9.73 6.34
N PHE A 143 -1.28 9.12 5.67
CA PHE A 143 -1.01 7.68 5.80
C PHE A 143 -0.51 7.31 7.18
N THR A 144 0.49 8.03 7.70
CA THR A 144 1.04 7.73 9.03
C THR A 144 0.00 7.96 10.12
N GLY A 145 -0.82 8.99 9.98
CA GLY A 145 -1.91 9.26 10.91
C GLY A 145 -2.94 8.13 10.95
N LEU A 146 -3.31 7.59 9.78
CA LEU A 146 -4.23 6.46 9.70
C LEU A 146 -3.62 5.17 10.24
N ILE A 147 -2.34 4.94 9.99
CA ILE A 147 -1.64 3.78 10.55
C ILE A 147 -1.73 3.82 12.08
N ASP A 148 -1.36 4.95 12.67
CA ASP A 148 -1.42 5.15 14.11
C ASP A 148 -2.83 4.92 14.65
N LEU A 149 -3.82 5.56 14.02
CA LEU A 149 -5.21 5.48 14.44
C LEU A 149 -5.76 4.05 14.41
N TRP A 150 -5.47 3.32 13.33
CA TRP A 150 -5.97 1.95 13.17
C TRP A 150 -5.29 0.97 14.12
N VAL A 151 -4.01 1.16 14.42
CA VAL A 151 -3.29 0.35 15.41
C VAL A 151 -3.89 0.60 16.80
N LEU A 152 -4.12 1.86 17.16
CA LEU A 152 -4.72 2.23 18.44
C LEU A 152 -6.13 1.68 18.57
N GLU A 153 -6.92 1.75 17.52
CA GLU A 153 -8.28 1.18 17.51
C GLU A 153 -8.26 -0.33 17.72
N PHE A 154 -7.36 -1.05 17.06
CA PHE A 154 -7.20 -2.49 17.26
C PHE A 154 -6.85 -2.82 18.71
N ALA A 155 -5.89 -2.12 19.29
CA ALA A 155 -5.48 -2.33 20.68
C ALA A 155 -6.64 -2.10 21.64
N GLU A 156 -7.43 -1.05 21.40
CA GLU A 156 -8.61 -0.73 22.20
C GLU A 156 -9.68 -1.82 22.09
N LEU A 157 -9.96 -2.28 20.87
CA LEU A 157 -10.93 -3.36 20.62
C LEU A 157 -10.51 -4.67 21.30
N TYR A 158 -9.23 -5.00 21.22
CA TYR A 158 -8.71 -6.21 21.86
C TYR A 158 -8.79 -6.11 23.39
N ALA A 159 -8.39 -4.97 23.95
CA ALA A 159 -8.37 -4.77 25.40
C ALA A 159 -9.77 -4.74 26.02
N ALA A 160 -10.78 -4.37 25.25
CA ALA A 160 -12.16 -4.27 25.75
C ALA A 160 -12.77 -5.62 26.15
N LYS A 161 -12.27 -6.73 25.64
CA LYS A 161 -12.71 -8.11 25.99
C LYS A 161 -14.24 -8.34 25.90
N SER A 162 -14.88 -7.66 25.01
CA SER A 162 -16.34 -7.82 24.82
C SER A 162 -16.66 -8.98 23.88
#